data_976108a20e74d52c09cd5c6f76bd7d52
#
_entry.id   976108a20e74d52c09cd5c6f76bd7d52
#
_cell.length_a   1.000
_cell.length_b   1.000
_cell.length_c   1.000
_cell.angle_alpha   90.00
_cell.angle_beta   90.00
_cell.angle_gamma   90.00
#
_symmetry.space_group_name_H-M   'P 1'
#
loop_
_entity.id
_entity.type
_entity.pdbx_description
1 polymer ?
#
loop_
_entity_poly.entity_id
_entity_poly.type
_entity_poly.pdbx_seq_one_letter_code
_entity_poly.pdbx_strand_id
1 'polypeptide(L)'
;MRKKKLVIITDTHFGARNDSQVFSDYFFEFYQNQFFPYIIENSEDICGVMHLGDCLDRRKFINYKTAMDFREKFIGGLMSTWLPCYFIVGNHDIYYKNTLAVNCYNELPMPGNDACWYVYDKPQVISIEKQDIAIIPWITAENYAETTKVLKSGAQIGMGHLEVRGFEMHSGVVSDHGFEKELFKNFEMVLSGHYHKRSNDGQIYYLGCPYEMTWADCGDPKGFHTFDLETRELEFIPNEYTMFEKIYYDDTKQDYAEFDITKFDKKYVKVFVENRNDYYAYDKF
;
A
#
# COMPACT_ATOMS: atom_id res chain seq x y z
N MET A 1 -21.65 11.13 16.19
CA MET A 1 -20.55 12.05 15.83
C MET A 1 -20.40 12.03 14.32
N ARG A 2 -19.84 13.05 13.70
CA ARG A 2 -19.60 13.05 12.26
C ARG A 2 -18.36 12.22 11.95
N LYS A 3 -18.46 11.29 10.99
CA LYS A 3 -17.32 10.51 10.51
C LYS A 3 -16.33 11.44 9.80
N LYS A 4 -15.06 11.39 10.14
CA LYS A 4 -14.05 12.35 9.64
C LYS A 4 -12.78 11.68 9.15
N LYS A 5 -12.56 10.42 9.48
CA LYS A 5 -11.33 9.71 9.14
C LYS A 5 -11.49 8.90 7.85
N LEU A 6 -10.52 8.99 6.96
CA LEU A 6 -10.30 8.03 5.88
C LEU A 6 -9.31 6.96 6.33
N VAL A 7 -9.60 5.71 6.08
CA VAL A 7 -8.58 4.65 6.08
C VAL A 7 -7.89 4.68 4.72
N ILE A 8 -6.58 4.75 4.70
CA ILE A 8 -5.79 4.84 3.46
C ILE A 8 -4.84 3.66 3.37
N ILE A 9 -4.89 2.96 2.24
CA ILE A 9 -4.01 1.86 1.89
C ILE A 9 -3.53 2.04 0.45
N THR A 10 -2.37 1.51 0.10
CA THR A 10 -1.79 1.63 -1.24
C THR A 10 -0.85 0.46 -1.55
N ASP A 11 -0.51 0.27 -2.82
CA ASP A 11 0.51 -0.68 -3.27
C ASP A 11 0.27 -2.10 -2.72
N THR A 12 -0.95 -2.59 -2.88
CA THR A 12 -1.38 -3.90 -2.37
C THR A 12 -0.91 -5.07 -3.24
N HIS A 13 -0.59 -4.83 -4.50
CA HIS A 13 0.06 -5.75 -5.43
C HIS A 13 -0.46 -7.18 -5.37
N PHE A 14 -1.79 -7.38 -5.46
CA PHE A 14 -2.35 -8.72 -5.54
C PHE A 14 -1.77 -9.48 -6.72
N GLY A 15 -1.27 -10.69 -6.47
CA GLY A 15 -0.51 -11.47 -7.44
C GLY A 15 1.01 -11.25 -7.37
N ALA A 16 1.50 -10.55 -6.36
CA ALA A 16 2.93 -10.36 -6.12
C ALA A 16 3.70 -11.70 -6.07
N ARG A 17 5.00 -11.62 -6.35
CA ARG A 17 5.90 -12.77 -6.34
C ARG A 17 5.44 -13.90 -7.26
N ASN A 18 4.96 -13.53 -8.45
CA ASN A 18 4.52 -14.47 -9.49
C ASN A 18 3.30 -15.32 -9.09
N ASP A 19 2.29 -14.67 -8.49
CA ASP A 19 1.07 -15.30 -7.94
C ASP A 19 1.37 -16.35 -6.86
N SER A 20 2.39 -16.10 -6.05
CA SER A 20 2.75 -17.03 -4.97
C SER A 20 1.63 -17.15 -3.96
N GLN A 21 1.13 -18.37 -3.76
CA GLN A 21 0.07 -18.64 -2.79
C GLN A 21 0.50 -18.35 -1.36
N VAL A 22 1.79 -18.59 -1.04
CA VAL A 22 2.35 -18.29 0.29
C VAL A 22 2.25 -16.79 0.61
N PHE A 23 2.58 -15.93 -0.38
CA PHE A 23 2.42 -14.49 -0.21
C PHE A 23 0.95 -14.07 -0.17
N SER A 24 0.11 -14.66 -1.01
CA SER A 24 -1.33 -14.40 -1.00
C SER A 24 -1.95 -14.73 0.37
N ASP A 25 -1.63 -15.88 0.95
CA ASP A 25 -2.14 -16.31 2.26
C ASP A 25 -1.67 -15.35 3.38
N TYR A 26 -0.41 -14.94 3.35
CA TYR A 26 0.15 -13.95 4.27
C TYR A 26 -0.56 -12.58 4.15
N PHE A 27 -0.80 -12.08 2.93
CA PHE A 27 -1.53 -10.84 2.74
C PHE A 27 -2.96 -10.93 3.28
N PHE A 28 -3.62 -12.07 3.09
CA PHE A 28 -4.98 -12.25 3.59
C PHE A 28 -5.05 -12.47 5.11
N GLU A 29 -4.03 -12.98 5.76
CA GLU A 29 -3.94 -12.98 7.23
C GLU A 29 -3.99 -11.55 7.77
N PHE A 30 -3.25 -10.62 7.19
CA PHE A 30 -3.30 -9.19 7.54
C PHE A 30 -4.70 -8.60 7.32
N TYR A 31 -5.33 -8.84 6.16
CA TYR A 31 -6.66 -8.31 5.88
C TYR A 31 -7.71 -8.84 6.84
N GLN A 32 -7.75 -10.14 7.07
CA GLN A 32 -8.77 -10.80 7.88
C GLN A 32 -8.63 -10.52 9.37
N ASN A 33 -7.41 -10.44 9.88
CA ASN A 33 -7.16 -10.40 11.29
C ASN A 33 -6.81 -9.00 11.82
N GLN A 34 -6.45 -8.06 10.93
CA GLN A 34 -6.08 -6.72 11.35
C GLN A 34 -6.83 -5.62 10.58
N PHE A 35 -6.71 -5.56 9.24
CA PHE A 35 -7.21 -4.44 8.45
C PHE A 35 -8.74 -4.30 8.51
N PHE A 36 -9.49 -5.37 8.20
CA PHE A 36 -10.95 -5.31 8.26
C PHE A 36 -11.49 -5.20 9.69
N PRO A 37 -10.99 -5.94 10.69
CA PRO A 37 -11.37 -5.71 12.09
C PRO A 37 -11.16 -4.27 12.53
N TYR A 38 -10.01 -3.67 12.23
CA TYR A 38 -9.75 -2.26 12.55
C TYR A 38 -10.81 -1.33 11.98
N ILE A 39 -11.19 -1.49 10.69
CA ILE A 39 -12.22 -0.67 10.05
C ILE A 39 -13.58 -0.84 10.74
N ILE A 40 -13.95 -2.07 11.07
CA ILE A 40 -15.24 -2.39 11.70
C ILE A 40 -15.30 -1.80 13.10
N GLU A 41 -14.27 -1.99 13.90
CA GLU A 41 -14.17 -1.49 15.29
C GLU A 41 -14.19 0.04 15.36
N ASN A 42 -13.63 0.73 14.35
CA ASN A 42 -13.59 2.18 14.28
C ASN A 42 -14.62 2.80 13.31
N SER A 43 -15.63 2.03 12.92
CA SER A 43 -16.60 2.41 11.87
C SER A 43 -17.42 3.65 12.17
N GLU A 44 -17.52 4.05 13.44
CA GLU A 44 -18.22 5.28 13.85
C GLU A 44 -17.46 6.55 13.45
N ASP A 45 -16.12 6.50 13.34
CA ASP A 45 -15.26 7.63 12.99
C ASP A 45 -14.84 7.62 11.52
N ILE A 46 -14.89 6.45 10.86
CA ILE A 46 -14.41 6.27 9.49
C ILE A 46 -15.52 6.63 8.48
N CYS A 47 -15.21 7.56 7.57
CA CYS A 47 -16.09 8.00 6.49
C CYS A 47 -15.86 7.27 5.16
N GLY A 48 -14.78 6.53 5.01
CA GLY A 48 -14.46 5.77 3.80
C GLY A 48 -13.09 5.14 3.79
N VAL A 49 -12.83 4.33 2.77
CA VAL A 49 -11.53 3.70 2.50
C VAL A 49 -10.99 4.24 1.19
N MET A 50 -9.76 4.73 1.18
CA MET A 50 -9.04 5.23 0.01
C MET A 50 -7.88 4.32 -0.34
N HIS A 51 -7.86 3.82 -1.59
CA HIS A 51 -6.74 3.08 -2.15
C HIS A 51 -5.98 3.95 -3.15
N LEU A 52 -4.68 4.20 -2.88
CA LEU A 52 -3.91 5.16 -3.67
C LEU A 52 -3.20 4.53 -4.89
N GLY A 53 -3.67 3.39 -5.40
CA GLY A 53 -3.14 2.78 -6.62
C GLY A 53 -2.26 1.56 -6.40
N ASP A 54 -1.90 0.92 -7.51
CA ASP A 54 -1.15 -0.34 -7.56
C ASP A 54 -1.83 -1.47 -6.77
N CYS A 55 -3.10 -1.70 -7.13
CA CYS A 55 -3.90 -2.75 -6.54
C CYS A 55 -3.42 -4.13 -6.99
N LEU A 56 -3.10 -4.29 -8.28
CA LEU A 56 -2.58 -5.52 -8.86
C LEU A 56 -1.08 -5.43 -9.15
N ASP A 57 -0.39 -6.55 -9.04
CA ASP A 57 1.05 -6.62 -9.29
C ASP A 57 1.40 -6.52 -10.79
N ARG A 58 0.54 -7.09 -11.65
CA ARG A 58 0.83 -7.22 -13.08
C ARG A 58 -0.10 -6.38 -13.93
N ARG A 59 0.51 -5.65 -14.85
CA ARG A 59 -0.16 -4.68 -15.75
C ARG A 59 -1.05 -5.31 -16.83
N LYS A 60 -0.70 -6.50 -17.33
CA LYS A 60 -1.25 -7.02 -18.60
C LYS A 60 -2.14 -8.24 -18.46
N PHE A 61 -2.10 -8.90 -17.35
CA PHE A 61 -2.88 -10.12 -17.10
C PHE A 61 -2.97 -10.38 -15.61
N ILE A 62 -3.96 -11.12 -15.21
CA ILE A 62 -4.15 -11.61 -13.86
C ILE A 62 -4.35 -13.12 -13.87
N ASN A 63 -3.77 -13.81 -12.89
CA ASN A 63 -4.06 -15.22 -12.66
C ASN A 63 -5.49 -15.37 -12.14
N TYR A 64 -6.24 -16.37 -12.63
CA TYR A 64 -7.64 -16.58 -12.22
C TYR A 64 -7.82 -16.82 -10.70
N LYS A 65 -6.87 -17.51 -10.06
CA LYS A 65 -6.91 -17.69 -8.61
C LYS A 65 -6.71 -16.37 -7.87
N THR A 66 -5.76 -15.55 -8.34
CA THR A 66 -5.53 -14.20 -7.81
C THR A 66 -6.75 -13.30 -8.02
N ALA A 67 -7.38 -13.35 -9.20
CA ALA A 67 -8.59 -12.59 -9.49
C ALA A 67 -9.75 -13.00 -8.58
N MET A 68 -9.92 -14.31 -8.33
CA MET A 68 -10.93 -14.83 -7.42
C MET A 68 -10.67 -14.37 -5.99
N ASP A 69 -9.44 -14.54 -5.49
CA ASP A 69 -9.08 -14.13 -4.13
C ASP A 69 -9.21 -12.62 -3.94
N PHE A 70 -8.76 -11.83 -4.90
CA PHE A 70 -8.96 -10.37 -4.90
C PHE A 70 -10.43 -10.01 -4.77
N ARG A 71 -11.29 -10.58 -5.62
CA ARG A 71 -12.72 -10.31 -5.61
C ARG A 71 -13.40 -10.75 -4.31
N GLU A 72 -13.16 -12.00 -3.89
CA GLU A 72 -13.90 -12.58 -2.77
C GLU A 72 -13.38 -12.13 -1.40
N LYS A 73 -12.06 -12.03 -1.25
CA LYS A 73 -11.45 -11.74 0.05
C LYS A 73 -11.22 -10.25 0.27
N PHE A 74 -10.68 -9.54 -0.73
CA PHE A 74 -10.40 -8.10 -0.55
C PHE A 74 -11.62 -7.24 -0.87
N ILE A 75 -12.17 -7.34 -2.09
CA ILE A 75 -13.35 -6.58 -2.49
C ILE A 75 -14.56 -6.95 -1.63
N GLY A 76 -14.79 -8.27 -1.41
CA GLY A 76 -15.86 -8.74 -0.53
C GLY A 76 -15.68 -8.29 0.92
N GLY A 77 -14.45 -8.25 1.42
CA GLY A 77 -14.12 -7.71 2.74
C GLY A 77 -14.44 -6.22 2.85
N LEU A 78 -14.03 -5.41 1.87
CA LEU A 78 -14.38 -3.99 1.81
C LEU A 78 -15.89 -3.77 1.72
N MET A 79 -16.61 -4.52 0.90
CA MET A 79 -18.07 -4.44 0.80
C MET A 79 -18.77 -4.71 2.14
N SER A 80 -18.23 -5.61 2.95
CA SER A 80 -18.79 -5.93 4.27
C SER A 80 -18.69 -4.79 5.27
N THR A 81 -17.85 -3.78 5.02
CA THR A 81 -17.73 -2.60 5.87
C THR A 81 -18.84 -1.58 5.66
N TRP A 82 -19.57 -1.64 4.55
CA TRP A 82 -20.60 -0.69 4.13
C TRP A 82 -20.11 0.76 4.01
N LEU A 83 -18.78 0.95 3.88
CA LEU A 83 -18.17 2.27 3.72
C LEU A 83 -17.96 2.60 2.23
N PRO A 84 -18.00 3.88 1.87
CA PRO A 84 -17.53 4.33 0.56
C PRO A 84 -16.09 3.92 0.31
N CYS A 85 -15.81 3.36 -0.87
CA CYS A 85 -14.47 2.94 -1.27
C CYS A 85 -14.03 3.73 -2.51
N TYR A 86 -12.85 4.32 -2.43
CA TYR A 86 -12.26 5.18 -3.45
C TYR A 86 -10.96 4.55 -3.94
N PHE A 87 -10.81 4.36 -5.24
CA PHE A 87 -9.63 3.76 -5.85
C PHE A 87 -8.99 4.72 -6.84
N ILE A 88 -7.71 4.98 -6.68
CA ILE A 88 -6.92 5.77 -7.62
C ILE A 88 -6.13 4.80 -8.50
N VAL A 89 -6.08 5.04 -9.80
CA VAL A 89 -5.35 4.18 -10.73
C VAL A 89 -3.85 4.45 -10.64
N GLY A 90 -3.07 3.41 -10.29
CA GLY A 90 -1.62 3.41 -10.26
C GLY A 90 -0.98 2.91 -11.55
N ASN A 91 0.35 2.84 -11.59
CA ASN A 91 1.08 2.43 -12.80
C ASN A 91 1.05 0.91 -13.05
N HIS A 92 0.83 0.09 -12.04
CA HIS A 92 0.61 -1.35 -12.20
C HIS A 92 -0.84 -1.69 -12.58
N ASP A 93 -1.77 -0.80 -12.37
CA ASP A 93 -3.18 -1.01 -12.70
C ASP A 93 -3.50 -0.82 -14.19
N ILE A 94 -2.58 -0.25 -14.99
CA ILE A 94 -2.79 0.10 -16.40
C ILE A 94 -2.08 -0.84 -17.38
N TYR A 95 -2.73 -1.13 -18.52
CA TYR A 95 -2.14 -1.95 -19.56
C TYR A 95 -1.04 -1.22 -20.35
N TYR A 96 -1.33 -0.03 -20.86
CA TYR A 96 -0.40 0.80 -21.61
C TYR A 96 0.32 1.80 -20.70
N LYS A 97 1.58 2.12 -21.00
CA LYS A 97 2.37 3.04 -20.17
C LYS A 97 1.97 4.52 -20.30
N ASN A 98 1.26 4.86 -21.35
CA ASN A 98 0.98 6.25 -21.75
C ASN A 98 -0.48 6.67 -21.63
N THR A 99 -1.37 5.77 -21.23
CA THR A 99 -2.81 6.02 -21.06
C THR A 99 -3.39 5.18 -19.94
N LEU A 100 -4.42 5.67 -19.27
CA LEU A 100 -5.19 4.97 -18.24
C LEU A 100 -6.48 4.34 -18.77
N ALA A 101 -6.74 4.44 -20.08
CA ALA A 101 -7.99 4.00 -20.70
C ALA A 101 -8.27 2.51 -20.52
N VAL A 102 -7.23 1.67 -20.49
CA VAL A 102 -7.34 0.23 -20.18
C VAL A 102 -6.67 -0.01 -18.84
N ASN A 103 -7.46 -0.23 -17.81
CA ASN A 103 -6.99 -0.45 -16.45
C ASN A 103 -7.75 -1.61 -15.78
N CYS A 104 -7.16 -2.17 -14.73
CA CYS A 104 -7.71 -3.36 -14.07
C CYS A 104 -9.11 -3.15 -13.49
N TYR A 105 -9.45 -1.95 -13.07
CA TYR A 105 -10.75 -1.66 -12.46
C TYR A 105 -11.89 -1.64 -13.49
N ASN A 106 -11.59 -1.31 -14.75
CA ASN A 106 -12.58 -1.36 -15.84
C ASN A 106 -12.76 -2.78 -16.37
N GLU A 107 -11.72 -3.62 -16.32
CA GLU A 107 -11.73 -4.96 -16.90
C GLU A 107 -12.13 -6.06 -15.91
N LEU A 108 -11.94 -5.84 -14.60
CA LEU A 108 -12.37 -6.77 -13.58
C LEU A 108 -13.78 -6.41 -13.09
N PRO A 109 -14.59 -7.41 -12.66
CA PRO A 109 -15.91 -7.17 -12.11
C PRO A 109 -15.82 -6.47 -10.75
N MET A 110 -15.81 -5.13 -10.78
CA MET A 110 -15.87 -4.29 -9.58
C MET A 110 -17.32 -3.98 -9.22
N PRO A 111 -17.64 -3.76 -7.92
CA PRO A 111 -18.95 -3.21 -7.55
C PRO A 111 -19.20 -1.88 -8.26
N GLY A 112 -20.46 -1.63 -8.64
CA GLY A 112 -20.83 -0.37 -9.30
C GLY A 112 -20.99 0.79 -8.31
N ASN A 113 -21.21 1.99 -8.85
CA ASN A 113 -21.42 3.21 -8.07
C ASN A 113 -22.58 3.12 -7.06
N ASP A 114 -23.58 2.28 -7.33
CA ASP A 114 -24.69 2.00 -6.42
C ASP A 114 -24.23 1.39 -5.08
N ALA A 115 -23.03 0.78 -5.06
CA ALA A 115 -22.40 0.23 -3.87
C ALA A 115 -21.44 1.23 -3.19
N CYS A 116 -21.46 2.52 -3.53
CA CYS A 116 -20.52 3.54 -3.05
C CYS A 116 -19.04 3.22 -3.41
N TRP A 117 -18.81 2.74 -4.64
CA TRP A 117 -17.49 2.45 -5.18
C TRP A 117 -17.12 3.44 -6.27
N TYR A 118 -15.97 4.08 -6.09
CA TYR A 118 -15.51 5.15 -6.95
C TYR A 118 -14.10 4.84 -7.46
N VAL A 119 -13.93 4.75 -8.76
CA VAL A 119 -12.63 4.57 -9.42
C VAL A 119 -12.23 5.84 -10.13
N TYR A 120 -11.02 6.30 -9.89
CA TYR A 120 -10.48 7.53 -10.44
C TYR A 120 -9.33 7.23 -11.40
N ASP A 121 -9.63 7.22 -12.68
CA ASP A 121 -8.69 7.10 -13.80
C ASP A 121 -8.40 8.46 -14.47
N LYS A 122 -8.99 9.54 -13.95
CA LYS A 122 -8.77 10.92 -14.42
C LYS A 122 -8.47 11.84 -13.25
N PRO A 123 -7.58 12.84 -13.45
CA PRO A 123 -7.35 13.88 -12.47
C PRO A 123 -8.63 14.70 -12.23
N GLN A 124 -9.02 14.86 -10.99
CA GLN A 124 -10.20 15.64 -10.62
C GLN A 124 -10.18 16.06 -9.16
N VAL A 125 -11.04 17.01 -8.79
CA VAL A 125 -11.30 17.35 -7.40
C VAL A 125 -12.60 16.69 -6.96
N ILE A 126 -12.56 16.03 -5.82
CA ILE A 126 -13.73 15.42 -5.16
C ILE A 126 -13.92 16.07 -3.80
N SER A 127 -15.14 15.99 -3.28
CA SER A 127 -15.43 16.46 -1.93
C SER A 127 -15.85 15.30 -1.04
N ILE A 128 -15.09 15.04 0.01
CA ILE A 128 -15.40 14.05 1.05
C ILE A 128 -15.58 14.81 2.36
N GLU A 129 -16.72 14.66 3.03
CA GLU A 129 -17.02 15.33 4.28
C GLU A 129 -16.78 16.87 4.25
N LYS A 130 -17.06 17.50 3.08
CA LYS A 130 -16.85 18.93 2.79
C LYS A 130 -15.37 19.34 2.66
N GLN A 131 -14.46 18.40 2.58
CA GLN A 131 -13.06 18.66 2.24
C GLN A 131 -12.84 18.37 0.77
N ASP A 132 -12.30 19.36 0.06
CA ASP A 132 -11.91 19.19 -1.34
C ASP A 132 -10.54 18.52 -1.42
N ILE A 133 -10.50 17.42 -2.14
CA ILE A 133 -9.32 16.58 -2.33
C ILE A 133 -9.01 16.50 -3.82
N ALA A 134 -7.81 16.89 -4.21
CA ALA A 134 -7.30 16.71 -5.55
C ALA A 134 -6.87 15.25 -5.73
N ILE A 135 -7.56 14.52 -6.58
CA ILE A 135 -7.23 13.14 -6.95
C ILE A 135 -6.33 13.16 -8.17
N ILE A 136 -5.16 12.54 -8.04
CA ILE A 136 -4.13 12.54 -9.06
C ILE A 136 -3.70 11.09 -9.34
N PRO A 137 -4.37 10.39 -10.29
CA PRO A 137 -3.94 9.05 -10.71
C PRO A 137 -2.57 9.12 -11.39
N TRP A 138 -2.01 7.96 -11.75
CA TRP A 138 -0.73 7.90 -12.43
C TRP A 138 -0.65 8.89 -13.59
N ILE A 139 0.36 9.76 -13.54
CA ILE A 139 0.50 10.84 -14.51
C ILE A 139 1.14 10.31 -15.79
N THR A 140 0.47 10.52 -16.91
CA THR A 140 0.94 10.17 -18.25
C THR A 140 0.93 11.39 -19.15
N ALA A 141 1.52 11.28 -20.35
CA ALA A 141 1.45 12.35 -21.33
C ALA A 141 0.01 12.71 -21.72
N GLU A 142 -0.92 11.74 -21.71
CA GLU A 142 -2.31 11.94 -22.07
C GLU A 142 -3.06 12.81 -21.06
N ASN A 143 -2.88 12.55 -19.75
CA ASN A 143 -3.62 13.25 -18.69
C ASN A 143 -2.86 14.43 -18.07
N TYR A 144 -1.63 14.73 -18.51
CA TYR A 144 -0.78 15.78 -17.92
C TYR A 144 -1.42 17.15 -17.92
N ALA A 145 -2.11 17.52 -19.00
CA ALA A 145 -2.77 18.82 -19.10
C ALA A 145 -3.93 18.95 -18.09
N GLU A 146 -4.69 17.88 -17.87
CA GLU A 146 -5.77 17.84 -16.87
C GLU A 146 -5.18 17.83 -15.46
N THR A 147 -4.13 17.03 -15.22
CA THR A 147 -3.39 17.04 -13.96
C THR A 147 -2.96 18.46 -13.60
N THR A 148 -2.37 19.21 -14.55
CA THR A 148 -1.93 20.58 -14.31
C THR A 148 -3.07 21.51 -13.89
N LYS A 149 -4.31 21.29 -14.36
CA LYS A 149 -5.48 22.06 -13.92
C LYS A 149 -5.85 21.71 -12.47
N VAL A 150 -5.83 20.41 -12.13
CA VAL A 150 -6.15 19.92 -10.78
C VAL A 150 -5.11 20.40 -9.76
N LEU A 151 -3.82 20.44 -10.13
CA LEU A 151 -2.75 21.00 -9.29
C LEU A 151 -2.93 22.49 -8.95
N LYS A 152 -3.80 23.20 -9.68
CA LYS A 152 -4.12 24.63 -9.50
C LYS A 152 -5.56 24.84 -9.02
N SER A 153 -6.27 23.80 -8.60
CA SER A 153 -7.69 23.85 -8.24
C SER A 153 -8.00 24.63 -6.96
N GLY A 154 -7.00 24.84 -6.10
CA GLY A 154 -7.19 25.42 -4.77
C GLY A 154 -7.49 24.40 -3.69
N ALA A 155 -7.62 23.10 -4.01
CA ALA A 155 -7.68 22.05 -3.01
C ALA A 155 -6.39 22.04 -2.18
N GLN A 156 -6.52 21.89 -0.86
CA GLN A 156 -5.35 21.88 0.04
C GLN A 156 -4.72 20.49 0.17
N ILE A 157 -5.49 19.44 -0.12
CA ILE A 157 -5.05 18.05 -0.01
C ILE A 157 -4.94 17.46 -1.42
N GLY A 158 -3.80 16.84 -1.71
CA GLY A 158 -3.59 15.99 -2.87
C GLY A 158 -3.53 14.51 -2.45
N MET A 159 -4.21 13.63 -3.17
CA MET A 159 -4.07 12.18 -3.02
C MET A 159 -3.82 11.57 -4.38
N GLY A 160 -2.79 10.72 -4.49
CA GLY A 160 -2.41 10.20 -5.78
C GLY A 160 -1.48 9.01 -5.76
N HIS A 161 -1.10 8.59 -6.98
CA HIS A 161 -0.07 7.61 -7.21
C HIS A 161 1.04 8.25 -8.03
N LEU A 162 2.07 8.75 -7.34
CA LEU A 162 2.99 9.74 -7.89
C LEU A 162 4.43 9.24 -7.89
N GLU A 163 5.17 9.57 -8.94
CA GLU A 163 6.62 9.41 -8.99
C GLU A 163 7.29 10.77 -8.83
N VAL A 164 7.76 11.07 -7.62
CA VAL A 164 8.44 12.34 -7.29
C VAL A 164 9.88 12.06 -6.89
N ARG A 165 10.84 12.77 -7.48
CA ARG A 165 12.25 12.58 -7.17
C ARG A 165 12.61 13.03 -5.76
N GLY A 166 13.67 12.41 -5.21
CA GLY A 166 14.23 12.78 -3.91
C GLY A 166 13.62 12.07 -2.71
N PHE A 167 12.75 11.05 -2.95
CA PHE A 167 12.22 10.19 -1.91
C PHE A 167 12.81 8.78 -1.96
N GLU A 168 12.85 8.09 -0.83
CA GLU A 168 13.31 6.70 -0.76
C GLU A 168 12.28 5.74 -1.37
N MET A 169 12.69 5.00 -2.41
CA MET A 169 11.91 3.90 -3.00
C MET A 169 12.01 2.63 -2.15
N HIS A 170 13.24 2.33 -1.69
CA HIS A 170 13.61 1.22 -0.83
C HIS A 170 14.65 1.71 0.17
N SER A 171 14.94 0.91 1.19
CA SER A 171 15.94 1.25 2.21
C SER A 171 17.29 1.63 1.58
N GLY A 172 17.70 2.89 1.73
CA GLY A 172 18.94 3.44 1.21
C GLY A 172 18.95 3.76 -0.30
N VAL A 173 17.83 3.62 -1.00
CA VAL A 173 17.72 3.92 -2.44
C VAL A 173 16.76 5.09 -2.66
N VAL A 174 17.31 6.25 -2.99
CA VAL A 174 16.54 7.46 -3.30
C VAL A 174 16.30 7.55 -4.79
N SER A 175 15.06 7.89 -5.19
CA SER A 175 14.70 8.10 -6.59
C SER A 175 15.34 9.39 -7.14
N ASP A 176 16.02 9.30 -8.27
CA ASP A 176 16.49 10.41 -9.08
C ASP A 176 15.60 10.70 -10.29
N HIS A 177 14.50 9.94 -10.43
CA HIS A 177 13.51 10.04 -11.49
C HIS A 177 12.19 10.62 -10.96
N GLY A 178 11.30 11.00 -11.87
CA GLY A 178 9.97 11.50 -11.56
C GLY A 178 9.86 13.02 -11.65
N PHE A 179 8.75 13.52 -11.14
CA PHE A 179 8.42 14.95 -11.15
C PHE A 179 9.19 15.71 -10.07
N GLU A 180 9.41 17.00 -10.31
CA GLU A 180 9.94 17.90 -9.27
C GLU A 180 8.88 18.17 -8.20
N LYS A 181 9.31 18.30 -6.94
CA LYS A 181 8.42 18.60 -5.79
C LYS A 181 7.62 19.90 -5.99
N GLU A 182 8.21 20.86 -6.66
CA GLU A 182 7.63 22.18 -6.97
C GLU A 182 6.31 22.07 -7.75
N LEU A 183 6.09 20.95 -8.44
CA LEU A 183 4.81 20.68 -9.12
C LEU A 183 3.63 20.64 -8.14
N PHE A 184 3.88 20.20 -6.92
CA PHE A 184 2.88 19.99 -5.88
C PHE A 184 2.80 21.10 -4.82
N LYS A 185 3.54 22.19 -5.00
CA LYS A 185 3.71 23.30 -4.02
C LYS A 185 2.42 24.00 -3.57
N ASN A 186 1.34 23.86 -4.34
CA ASN A 186 0.05 24.48 -4.00
C ASN A 186 -0.75 23.70 -2.96
N PHE A 187 -0.36 22.46 -2.68
CA PHE A 187 -1.01 21.66 -1.65
C PHE A 187 -0.38 21.90 -0.27
N GLU A 188 -1.21 21.90 0.74
CA GLU A 188 -0.75 21.84 2.13
C GLU A 188 -0.14 20.47 2.43
N MET A 189 -0.80 19.41 1.91
CA MET A 189 -0.39 18.03 2.12
C MET A 189 -0.70 17.16 0.90
N VAL A 190 0.24 16.28 0.54
CA VAL A 190 0.09 15.29 -0.53
C VAL A 190 0.34 13.90 0.04
N LEU A 191 -0.62 13.00 -0.14
CA LEU A 191 -0.52 11.59 0.23
C LEU A 191 -0.37 10.74 -1.02
N SER A 192 0.67 9.94 -1.10
CA SER A 192 0.99 9.17 -2.31
C SER A 192 1.31 7.71 -2.03
N GLY A 193 0.87 6.84 -2.96
CA GLY A 193 1.43 5.51 -3.19
C GLY A 193 2.67 5.56 -4.08
N HIS A 194 3.04 4.42 -4.67
CA HIS A 194 4.13 4.14 -5.60
C HIS A 194 5.44 3.72 -4.95
N TYR A 195 5.96 4.44 -3.96
CA TYR A 195 7.16 4.00 -3.26
C TYR A 195 6.78 3.14 -2.05
N HIS A 196 7.34 1.92 -2.01
CA HIS A 196 6.97 0.91 -1.01
C HIS A 196 7.53 1.21 0.39
N LYS A 197 8.47 2.14 0.49
CA LYS A 197 8.98 2.63 1.76
C LYS A 197 8.27 3.91 2.17
N ARG A 198 7.88 3.99 3.44
CA ARG A 198 7.33 5.24 3.99
C ARG A 198 8.43 6.30 4.06
N SER A 199 8.13 7.47 3.53
CA SER A 199 9.01 8.63 3.60
C SER A 199 8.20 9.92 3.44
N ASN A 200 8.69 11.03 3.96
CA ASN A 200 8.06 12.34 3.76
C ASN A 200 9.09 13.47 3.88
N ASP A 201 8.72 14.64 3.40
CA ASP A 201 9.48 15.87 3.55
C ASP A 201 8.72 16.98 4.31
N GLY A 202 7.60 16.62 4.96
CA GLY A 202 6.73 17.53 5.67
C GLY A 202 5.54 18.02 4.83
N GLN A 203 5.57 17.88 3.50
CA GLN A 203 4.47 18.20 2.58
C GLN A 203 4.00 16.97 1.80
N ILE A 204 4.92 16.23 1.20
CA ILE A 204 4.63 15.01 0.42
C ILE A 204 4.93 13.79 1.28
N TYR A 205 3.95 12.91 1.43
CA TYR A 205 4.00 11.70 2.23
C TYR A 205 3.80 10.48 1.35
N TYR A 206 4.83 9.66 1.21
CA TYR A 206 4.75 8.32 0.67
C TYR A 206 4.34 7.36 1.78
N LEU A 207 3.22 6.69 1.60
CA LEU A 207 2.61 5.88 2.66
C LEU A 207 3.21 4.48 2.78
N GLY A 208 3.89 4.01 1.73
CA GLY A 208 4.48 2.68 1.68
C GLY A 208 3.44 1.56 1.51
N CYS A 209 3.91 0.37 1.15
CA CYS A 209 3.05 -0.79 1.00
C CYS A 209 2.61 -1.37 2.35
N PRO A 210 1.48 -2.13 2.39
CA PRO A 210 0.89 -2.57 3.66
C PRO A 210 1.59 -3.78 4.29
N TYR A 211 2.44 -4.49 3.54
CA TYR A 211 3.14 -5.69 3.99
C TYR A 211 4.46 -5.90 3.25
N GLU A 212 5.27 -6.81 3.76
CA GLU A 212 6.54 -7.17 3.15
C GLU A 212 6.34 -8.00 1.89
N MET A 213 6.97 -7.63 0.77
CA MET A 213 6.93 -8.37 -0.50
C MET A 213 8.30 -8.88 -0.94
N THR A 214 9.37 -8.27 -0.45
CA THR A 214 10.76 -8.60 -0.79
C THR A 214 11.67 -8.58 0.42
N TRP A 215 12.87 -9.13 0.28
CA TRP A 215 13.89 -9.06 1.34
C TRP A 215 14.35 -7.63 1.65
N ALA A 216 14.13 -6.67 0.76
CA ALA A 216 14.41 -5.26 1.01
C ALA A 216 13.42 -4.66 2.04
N ASP A 217 12.26 -5.28 2.21
CA ASP A 217 11.23 -4.85 3.16
C ASP A 217 11.47 -5.39 4.58
N CYS A 218 12.37 -6.37 4.75
CA CYS A 218 12.65 -6.98 6.04
C CYS A 218 13.11 -5.94 7.07
N GLY A 219 12.31 -5.78 8.13
CA GLY A 219 12.56 -4.81 9.21
C GLY A 219 12.14 -3.38 8.88
N ASP A 220 11.49 -3.14 7.72
CA ASP A 220 10.86 -1.86 7.40
C ASP A 220 9.39 -1.90 7.82
N PRO A 221 8.92 -1.02 8.74
CA PRO A 221 7.55 -1.07 9.22
C PRO A 221 6.54 -0.88 8.10
N LYS A 222 5.70 -1.86 7.86
CA LYS A 222 4.62 -1.89 6.89
C LYS A 222 3.28 -1.67 7.59
N GLY A 223 2.23 -1.29 6.84
CA GLY A 223 0.92 -1.06 7.41
C GLY A 223 0.02 -0.19 6.55
N PHE A 224 -0.95 0.44 7.17
CA PHE A 224 -1.88 1.37 6.57
C PHE A 224 -2.03 2.63 7.41
N HIS A 225 -2.82 3.58 6.96
CA HIS A 225 -2.95 4.87 7.65
C HIS A 225 -4.41 5.21 7.90
N THR A 226 -4.65 6.02 8.94
CA THR A 226 -5.86 6.82 9.04
C THR A 226 -5.53 8.29 8.84
N PHE A 227 -6.42 9.01 8.20
CA PHE A 227 -6.26 10.43 7.93
C PHE A 227 -7.52 11.18 8.36
N ASP A 228 -7.37 12.07 9.32
CA ASP A 228 -8.46 12.94 9.76
C ASP A 228 -8.57 14.14 8.81
N LEU A 229 -9.70 14.24 8.13
CA LEU A 229 -9.96 15.27 7.12
C LEU A 229 -10.06 16.68 7.72
N GLU A 230 -10.37 16.83 8.99
CA GLU A 230 -10.50 18.13 9.67
C GLU A 230 -9.18 18.58 10.28
N THR A 231 -8.50 17.71 11.02
CA THR A 231 -7.27 18.05 11.75
C THR A 231 -6.00 17.88 10.90
N ARG A 232 -6.06 17.16 9.77
CA ARG A 232 -4.92 16.75 8.93
C ARG A 232 -3.99 15.75 9.61
N GLU A 233 -4.40 15.18 10.72
CA GLU A 233 -3.61 14.14 11.40
C GLU A 233 -3.55 12.87 10.54
N LEU A 234 -2.33 12.44 10.24
CA LEU A 234 -2.03 11.19 9.54
C LEU A 234 -1.42 10.21 10.53
N GLU A 235 -2.17 9.21 10.92
CA GLU A 235 -1.76 8.18 11.87
C GLU A 235 -1.36 6.90 11.10
N PHE A 236 -0.23 6.32 11.45
CA PHE A 236 0.24 5.05 10.91
C PHE A 236 -0.18 3.89 11.78
N ILE A 237 -0.84 2.89 11.20
CA ILE A 237 -1.24 1.64 11.84
C ILE A 237 -0.30 0.54 11.33
N PRO A 238 0.67 0.08 12.15
CA PRO A 238 1.62 -0.93 11.71
C PRO A 238 0.95 -2.28 11.49
N ASN A 239 1.39 -2.99 10.44
CA ASN A 239 1.06 -4.39 10.22
C ASN A 239 1.84 -5.26 11.22
N GLU A 240 1.13 -6.05 12.01
CA GLU A 240 1.72 -6.93 13.01
C GLU A 240 2.32 -8.22 12.42
N TYR A 241 2.02 -8.51 11.14
CA TYR A 241 2.50 -9.69 10.44
C TYR A 241 3.79 -9.38 9.67
N THR A 242 4.81 -10.21 9.85
CA THR A 242 6.08 -10.13 9.12
C THR A 242 6.31 -11.42 8.32
N MET A 243 6.83 -11.27 7.10
CA MET A 243 7.12 -12.39 6.19
C MET A 243 8.59 -12.79 6.22
N PHE A 244 9.49 -11.84 6.46
CA PHE A 244 10.93 -12.04 6.38
C PHE A 244 11.60 -11.82 7.73
N GLU A 245 12.45 -12.78 8.12
CA GLU A 245 13.20 -12.72 9.37
C GLU A 245 14.67 -13.01 9.13
N LYS A 246 15.52 -12.37 9.93
CA LYS A 246 16.97 -12.56 9.93
C LYS A 246 17.40 -13.11 11.27
N ILE A 247 18.09 -14.23 11.27
CA ILE A 247 18.72 -14.81 12.44
C ILE A 247 20.22 -14.63 12.31
N TYR A 248 20.84 -14.08 13.33
CA TYR A 248 22.29 -13.97 13.43
C TYR A 248 22.79 -15.05 14.37
N TYR A 249 23.30 -16.15 13.80
CA TYR A 249 23.80 -17.30 14.55
C TYR A 249 25.20 -17.00 15.11
N ASP A 250 25.35 -17.09 16.41
CA ASP A 250 26.61 -16.93 17.12
C ASP A 250 26.62 -17.82 18.38
N ASP A 251 27.26 -19.00 18.29
CA ASP A 251 27.33 -19.98 19.37
C ASP A 251 28.28 -19.57 20.52
N THR A 252 28.98 -18.44 20.39
CA THR A 252 29.72 -17.84 21.49
C THR A 252 28.86 -16.97 22.39
N LYS A 253 27.69 -16.53 21.92
CA LYS A 253 26.78 -15.64 22.63
C LYS A 253 25.53 -16.33 23.14
N GLN A 254 25.09 -17.39 22.46
CA GLN A 254 23.81 -18.06 22.74
C GLN A 254 23.94 -19.58 22.52
N ASP A 255 23.29 -20.37 23.38
CA ASP A 255 23.02 -21.79 23.15
C ASP A 255 21.73 -21.92 22.32
N TYR A 256 21.79 -22.68 21.23
CA TYR A 256 20.66 -22.91 20.32
C TYR A 256 19.96 -24.25 20.53
N ALA A 257 20.36 -25.06 21.54
CA ALA A 257 19.77 -26.36 21.78
C ALA A 257 18.25 -26.34 22.02
N GLU A 258 17.77 -25.24 22.67
CA GLU A 258 16.35 -25.00 22.96
C GLU A 258 15.80 -23.80 22.13
N PHE A 259 16.36 -23.57 20.95
CA PHE A 259 15.92 -22.45 20.11
C PHE A 259 14.52 -22.70 19.58
N ASP A 260 13.57 -21.80 19.91
CA ASP A 260 12.19 -21.88 19.48
C ASP A 260 12.04 -21.47 18.01
N ILE A 261 11.89 -22.44 17.13
CA ILE A 261 11.67 -22.25 15.70
C ILE A 261 10.19 -21.96 15.35
N THR A 262 9.25 -22.17 16.28
CA THR A 262 7.81 -22.04 15.99
C THR A 262 7.41 -20.62 15.67
N LYS A 263 8.12 -19.61 16.21
CA LYS A 263 7.92 -18.19 15.90
C LYS A 263 8.26 -17.80 14.45
N PHE A 264 8.91 -18.71 13.72
CA PHE A 264 9.25 -18.50 12.31
C PHE A 264 8.35 -19.31 11.36
N ASP A 265 7.31 -19.97 11.90
CA ASP A 265 6.37 -20.69 11.07
C ASP A 265 5.77 -19.79 9.99
N LYS A 266 5.66 -20.30 8.76
CA LYS A 266 5.20 -19.58 7.55
C LYS A 266 6.04 -18.36 7.15
N LYS A 267 7.24 -18.16 7.71
CA LYS A 267 8.14 -17.05 7.37
C LYS A 267 9.31 -17.50 6.50
N TYR A 268 9.85 -16.58 5.73
CA TYR A 268 11.14 -16.75 5.08
C TYR A 268 12.25 -16.28 6.03
N VAL A 269 13.13 -17.21 6.39
CA VAL A 269 14.21 -16.95 7.34
C VAL A 269 15.57 -16.98 6.62
N LYS A 270 16.40 -15.96 6.87
CA LYS A 270 17.84 -15.98 6.53
C LYS A 270 18.67 -16.11 7.78
N VAL A 271 19.52 -17.12 7.81
CA VAL A 271 20.52 -17.30 8.86
C VAL A 271 21.84 -16.69 8.41
N PHE A 272 22.34 -15.73 9.18
CA PHE A 272 23.66 -15.14 9.03
C PHE A 272 24.59 -15.74 10.11
N VAL A 273 25.59 -16.52 9.69
CA VAL A 273 26.51 -17.16 10.62
C VAL A 273 27.64 -16.20 10.96
N GLU A 274 27.64 -15.65 12.18
CA GLU A 274 28.67 -14.77 12.69
C GLU A 274 29.83 -15.58 13.29
N ASN A 275 29.50 -16.53 14.19
CA ASN A 275 30.47 -17.46 14.79
C ASN A 275 29.88 -18.86 14.85
N ARG A 276 30.70 -19.87 14.50
CA ARG A 276 30.35 -21.29 14.50
C ARG A 276 31.50 -22.10 15.04
N ASN A 277 31.61 -22.18 16.36
CA ASN A 277 32.65 -22.95 17.05
C ASN A 277 32.26 -24.42 17.22
N ASP A 278 30.99 -24.69 17.49
CA ASP A 278 30.40 -26.01 17.55
C ASP A 278 29.69 -26.36 16.25
N TYR A 279 30.31 -27.08 15.36
CA TYR A 279 29.74 -27.52 14.08
C TYR A 279 28.57 -28.46 14.26
N TYR A 280 28.58 -29.30 15.30
CA TYR A 280 27.52 -30.25 15.57
C TYR A 280 26.24 -29.54 16.08
N ALA A 281 26.41 -28.56 16.95
CA ALA A 281 25.26 -27.74 17.40
C ALA A 281 24.67 -26.95 16.23
N TYR A 282 25.50 -26.41 15.34
CA TYR A 282 25.03 -25.70 14.15
C TYR A 282 24.26 -26.61 13.18
N ASP A 283 24.72 -27.84 12.94
CA ASP A 283 24.04 -28.79 12.05
C ASP A 283 22.69 -29.25 12.58
N LYS A 284 22.45 -29.08 13.89
CA LYS A 284 21.15 -29.35 14.53
C LYS A 284 20.21 -28.16 14.58
N PHE A 285 20.77 -26.95 14.52
CA PHE A 285 20.02 -25.69 14.45
C PHE A 285 19.31 -25.52 13.12
#